data_89792d1c4e6c6a0f3e035942c94b1914
#
_entry.id   89792d1c4e6c6a0f3e035942c94b1914
#
_cell.length_a   1.000
_cell.length_b   1.000
_cell.length_c   1.000
_cell.angle_alpha   90.00
_cell.angle_beta   90.00
_cell.angle_gamma   90.00
#
_symmetry.space_group_name_H-M   'P 1'
#
loop_
_entity.id
_entity.type
_entity.pdbx_description
1 polymer ?
#
loop_
_entity_poly.entity_id
_entity_poly.type
_entity_poly.pdbx_seq_one_letter_code
_entity_poly.pdbx_strand_id
1 'polypeptide(L)'
;MPSEDFNSAENDTQSSLDDLADHLEGFTISSSGDLRFFGAASGLNLSGCYPGTNDAVIANHAHIRSWDAAQLYGMPECPDELRDHLLGLYWRWQNSWQYMIPQYLFLHDLHIAKTSRFCTPLLLSAMLALASRYSDRLEVRTDASDPNTAGLTYFTAAQTMLHHELEAPKTSTIQATVLIGLYITAADKESTGWLYAGQASRMAFNLGLHLDCSKYVRQGLISPEDAFTRNVTWWGVYVVDR
;
A
#
# COMPACT_ATOMS: atom_id res chain seq x y z
N MET A 1 -47.32 0.08 -36.79
CA MET A 1 -45.89 0.10 -36.72
C MET A 1 -45.44 1.49 -36.37
N PRO A 2 -44.94 1.70 -35.15
CA PRO A 2 -43.61 2.22 -34.86
C PRO A 2 -43.13 1.68 -33.54
N SER A 3 -42.15 0.76 -33.50
CA SER A 3 -41.55 0.23 -32.28
C SER A 3 -40.05 -0.06 -32.39
N GLU A 4 -39.40 0.32 -33.47
CA GLU A 4 -37.96 0.10 -33.67
C GLU A 4 -37.08 1.30 -33.32
N ASP A 5 -37.62 2.53 -33.30
CA ASP A 5 -36.82 3.74 -33.08
C ASP A 5 -36.55 4.05 -31.60
N PHE A 6 -37.30 3.47 -30.65
CA PHE A 6 -37.07 3.70 -29.21
C PHE A 6 -35.87 2.92 -28.66
N ASN A 7 -35.62 1.69 -29.13
CA ASN A 7 -34.51 0.86 -28.67
C ASN A 7 -33.14 1.33 -29.17
N SER A 8 -33.08 2.01 -30.33
CA SER A 8 -31.80 2.53 -30.84
C SER A 8 -31.33 3.77 -30.07
N ALA A 9 -32.24 4.65 -29.67
CA ALA A 9 -31.93 5.85 -28.93
C ALA A 9 -31.50 5.54 -27.46
N GLU A 10 -32.07 4.51 -26.84
CA GLU A 10 -31.64 4.05 -25.52
C GLU A 10 -30.25 3.39 -25.55
N ASN A 11 -29.95 2.59 -26.58
CA ASN A 11 -28.64 1.98 -26.77
C ASN A 11 -27.54 3.01 -27.08
N ASP A 12 -27.84 4.04 -27.87
CA ASP A 12 -26.89 5.12 -28.16
C ASP A 12 -26.62 6.00 -26.91
N THR A 13 -27.65 6.22 -26.09
CA THR A 13 -27.50 6.98 -24.83
C THR A 13 -26.72 6.18 -23.78
N GLN A 14 -26.97 4.88 -23.68
CA GLN A 14 -26.25 4.01 -22.79
C GLN A 14 -24.77 3.86 -23.20
N SER A 15 -24.49 3.68 -24.50
CA SER A 15 -23.12 3.67 -25.04
C SER A 15 -22.39 4.99 -24.79
N SER A 16 -23.07 6.13 -24.93
CA SER A 16 -22.48 7.44 -24.63
C SER A 16 -22.24 7.67 -23.14
N LEU A 17 -23.08 7.11 -22.26
CA LEU A 17 -22.89 7.16 -20.81
C LEU A 17 -21.75 6.23 -20.36
N ASP A 18 -21.64 5.05 -20.96
CA ASP A 18 -20.56 4.10 -20.69
C ASP A 18 -19.22 4.66 -21.21
N ASP A 19 -19.18 5.30 -22.38
CA ASP A 19 -18.02 6.02 -22.90
C ASP A 19 -17.64 7.22 -22.00
N LEU A 20 -18.61 7.95 -21.46
CA LEU A 20 -18.36 9.04 -20.51
C LEU A 20 -17.86 8.52 -19.17
N ALA A 21 -18.40 7.41 -18.69
CA ALA A 21 -17.94 6.75 -17.46
C ALA A 21 -16.51 6.23 -17.64
N ASP A 22 -16.18 5.60 -18.77
CA ASP A 22 -14.83 5.15 -19.11
C ASP A 22 -13.83 6.33 -19.26
N HIS A 23 -14.30 7.52 -19.61
CA HIS A 23 -13.48 8.75 -19.65
C HIS A 23 -13.35 9.44 -18.28
N LEU A 24 -14.37 9.30 -17.42
CA LEU A 24 -14.39 9.90 -16.08
C LEU A 24 -13.77 9.01 -15.00
N GLU A 25 -13.71 7.70 -15.24
CA GLU A 25 -13.10 6.73 -14.34
C GLU A 25 -12.02 5.94 -15.09
N GLY A 26 -10.77 6.12 -14.72
CA GLY A 26 -9.69 5.45 -15.40
C GLY A 26 -8.42 5.36 -14.57
N PHE A 27 -7.57 4.44 -14.96
CA PHE A 27 -6.22 4.37 -14.43
C PHE A 27 -5.26 5.14 -15.35
N THR A 28 -4.35 5.88 -14.74
CA THR A 28 -3.18 6.45 -15.41
C THR A 28 -1.91 5.84 -14.83
N ILE A 29 -0.87 5.78 -15.66
CA ILE A 29 0.45 5.33 -15.21
C ILE A 29 1.28 6.59 -14.97
N SER A 30 1.80 6.73 -13.75
CA SER A 30 2.72 7.82 -13.42
C SER A 30 4.07 7.65 -14.12
N SER A 31 4.89 8.70 -14.15
CA SER A 31 6.27 8.63 -14.66
C SER A 31 7.14 7.62 -13.91
N SER A 32 6.78 7.24 -12.68
CA SER A 32 7.41 6.17 -11.89
C SER A 32 6.90 4.76 -12.21
N GLY A 33 5.93 4.62 -13.14
CA GLY A 33 5.32 3.33 -13.49
C GLY A 33 4.21 2.87 -12.53
N ASP A 34 3.83 3.71 -11.56
CA ASP A 34 2.76 3.38 -10.61
C ASP A 34 1.38 3.64 -11.22
N LEU A 35 0.46 2.71 -11.02
CA LEU A 35 -0.92 2.83 -11.45
C LEU A 35 -1.70 3.73 -10.48
N ARG A 36 -2.28 4.82 -10.98
CA ARG A 36 -3.13 5.74 -10.23
C ARG A 36 -4.54 5.72 -10.78
N PHE A 37 -5.53 5.79 -9.89
CA PHE A 37 -6.94 5.82 -10.25
C PHE A 37 -7.48 7.26 -10.23
N PHE A 38 -8.27 7.60 -11.25
CA PHE A 38 -9.07 8.83 -11.33
C PHE A 38 -10.54 8.45 -11.41
N GLY A 39 -11.33 8.93 -10.46
CA GLY A 39 -12.77 8.67 -10.40
C GLY A 39 -13.42 9.39 -9.23
N ALA A 40 -14.72 9.23 -9.07
CA ALA A 40 -15.51 9.89 -8.03
C ALA A 40 -15.02 9.61 -6.59
N ALA A 41 -14.37 8.46 -6.39
CA ALA A 41 -13.81 8.06 -5.10
C ALA A 41 -12.34 8.50 -4.93
N SER A 42 -11.66 8.98 -5.97
CA SER A 42 -10.32 9.51 -5.88
C SER A 42 -10.35 10.98 -5.46
N GLY A 43 -9.43 11.38 -4.60
CA GLY A 43 -9.26 12.80 -4.23
C GLY A 43 -8.59 13.64 -5.34
N LEU A 44 -8.37 13.07 -6.51
CA LEU A 44 -7.67 13.69 -7.63
C LEU A 44 -8.68 14.38 -8.55
N ASN A 45 -8.61 15.71 -8.65
CA ASN A 45 -9.39 16.49 -9.60
C ASN A 45 -8.79 16.37 -11.00
N LEU A 46 -9.64 16.08 -12.00
CA LEU A 46 -9.29 16.05 -13.42
C LEU A 46 -8.67 17.37 -13.96
N SER A 47 -8.80 18.47 -13.22
CA SER A 47 -8.26 19.77 -13.59
C SER A 47 -6.74 19.86 -13.64
N GLY A 48 -6.01 18.84 -13.19
CA GLY A 48 -4.54 18.77 -13.22
C GLY A 48 -3.95 17.88 -14.30
N CYS A 49 -4.76 17.16 -15.06
CA CYS A 49 -4.28 16.21 -16.07
C CYS A 49 -4.16 16.85 -17.46
N TYR A 50 -3.50 18.01 -17.58
CA TYR A 50 -2.97 18.44 -18.87
C TYR A 50 -1.58 17.83 -19.06
N PRO A 51 -1.34 17.06 -20.14
CA PRO A 51 0.01 16.62 -20.47
C PRO A 51 0.84 17.85 -20.84
N GLY A 52 1.65 18.35 -19.91
CA GLY A 52 2.58 19.41 -20.25
C GLY A 52 3.06 20.37 -19.16
N THR A 53 2.54 20.35 -17.94
CA THR A 53 3.00 21.29 -16.92
C THR A 53 3.19 20.63 -15.56
N ASN A 54 4.44 20.59 -15.11
CA ASN A 54 4.91 20.31 -13.75
C ASN A 54 5.26 18.88 -13.30
N ASP A 55 5.40 17.90 -14.18
CA ASP A 55 6.01 16.61 -13.80
C ASP A 55 7.48 16.75 -13.32
N ALA A 56 8.15 17.84 -13.67
CA ALA A 56 9.55 18.06 -13.30
C ALA A 56 9.77 18.41 -11.82
N VAL A 57 8.78 18.99 -11.14
CA VAL A 57 8.90 19.37 -9.71
C VAL A 57 8.56 18.18 -8.81
N ILE A 58 7.59 17.37 -9.21
CA ILE A 58 7.22 16.15 -8.47
C ILE A 58 8.25 15.03 -8.72
N ALA A 59 8.83 14.97 -9.93
CA ALA A 59 9.86 13.99 -10.29
C ALA A 59 11.15 14.14 -9.47
N ASN A 60 11.49 15.33 -8.99
CA ASN A 60 12.70 15.52 -8.20
C ASN A 60 12.63 14.93 -6.78
N HIS A 61 11.45 14.66 -6.24
CA HIS A 61 11.30 13.97 -4.95
C HIS A 61 11.17 12.45 -5.07
N ALA A 62 10.89 11.93 -6.26
CA ALA A 62 10.65 10.50 -6.48
C ALA A 62 11.92 9.65 -6.67
N HIS A 63 13.13 10.24 -6.68
CA HIS A 63 14.36 9.53 -7.01
C HIS A 63 15.30 9.21 -5.85
N ILE A 64 14.92 9.50 -4.61
CA ILE A 64 15.63 8.88 -3.49
C ILE A 64 15.21 7.40 -3.50
N ARG A 65 16.17 6.50 -3.80
CA ARG A 65 15.89 5.06 -3.71
C ARG A 65 15.33 4.78 -2.33
N SER A 66 14.29 3.99 -2.23
CA SER A 66 13.57 3.71 -0.99
C SER A 66 14.51 3.29 0.16
N TRP A 67 15.60 2.56 -0.16
CA TRP A 67 16.62 2.15 0.81
C TRP A 67 17.58 3.27 1.21
N ASP A 68 17.87 4.23 0.32
CA ASP A 68 18.66 5.42 0.67
C ASP A 68 17.86 6.33 1.61
N ALA A 69 16.54 6.42 1.39
CA ALA A 69 15.63 7.09 2.31
C ALA A 69 15.58 6.42 3.69
N ALA A 70 15.67 5.10 3.77
CA ALA A 70 15.68 4.38 5.03
C ALA A 70 16.88 4.76 5.93
N GLN A 71 18.06 4.94 5.34
CA GLN A 71 19.22 5.43 6.06
C GLN A 71 19.04 6.88 6.55
N LEU A 72 18.45 7.72 5.70
CA LEU A 72 18.16 9.13 6.04
C LEU A 72 17.14 9.25 7.18
N TYR A 73 16.13 8.36 7.21
CA TYR A 73 15.08 8.37 8.23
C TYR A 73 15.37 7.47 9.44
N GLY A 74 16.62 7.01 9.57
CA GLY A 74 17.07 6.32 10.77
C GLY A 74 16.45 4.94 10.97
N MET A 75 16.26 4.18 9.87
CA MET A 75 15.87 2.77 9.99
C MET A 75 16.89 2.03 10.87
N PRO A 76 16.47 1.40 11.97
CA PRO A 76 17.40 0.70 12.86
C PRO A 76 18.02 -0.50 12.15
N GLU A 77 19.29 -0.75 12.43
CA GLU A 77 19.95 -1.98 11.98
C GLU A 77 19.25 -3.19 12.61
N CYS A 78 18.98 -4.18 11.79
CA CYS A 78 18.41 -5.44 12.22
C CYS A 78 19.32 -6.57 11.73
N PRO A 79 20.01 -7.28 12.64
CA PRO A 79 20.79 -8.44 12.25
C PRO A 79 19.96 -9.46 11.49
N ASP A 80 20.55 -10.11 10.49
CA ASP A 80 19.83 -11.05 9.62
C ASP A 80 19.09 -12.14 10.39
N GLU A 81 19.74 -12.69 11.45
CA GLU A 81 19.12 -13.72 12.31
C GLU A 81 17.86 -13.19 13.02
N LEU A 82 17.91 -11.97 13.57
CA LEU A 82 16.77 -11.36 14.23
C LEU A 82 15.66 -11.05 13.23
N ARG A 83 16.03 -10.49 12.08
CA ARG A 83 15.07 -10.19 11.00
C ARG A 83 14.32 -11.46 10.55
N ASP A 84 15.05 -12.52 10.28
CA ASP A 84 14.49 -13.79 9.80
C ASP A 84 13.60 -14.44 10.88
N HIS A 85 13.97 -14.36 12.15
CA HIS A 85 13.14 -14.78 13.26
C HIS A 85 11.83 -13.99 13.33
N LEU A 86 11.89 -12.65 13.28
CA LEU A 86 10.72 -11.79 13.34
C LEU A 86 9.80 -11.97 12.11
N LEU A 87 10.37 -12.05 10.92
CA LEU A 87 9.59 -12.36 9.71
C LEU A 87 8.91 -13.71 9.81
N GLY A 88 9.59 -14.73 10.37
CA GLY A 88 8.99 -16.04 10.64
C GLY A 88 7.76 -15.95 11.55
N LEU A 89 7.83 -15.14 12.63
CA LEU A 89 6.68 -14.87 13.49
C LEU A 89 5.55 -14.13 12.76
N TYR A 90 5.91 -13.13 11.96
CA TYR A 90 4.93 -12.38 11.16
C TYR A 90 4.14 -13.31 10.21
N TRP A 91 4.83 -14.15 9.44
CA TRP A 91 4.18 -15.07 8.50
C TRP A 91 3.29 -16.08 9.20
N ARG A 92 3.75 -16.57 10.36
CA ARG A 92 3.02 -17.59 11.13
C ARG A 92 1.78 -17.04 11.81
N TRP A 93 1.86 -15.88 12.43
CA TRP A 93 0.82 -15.38 13.32
C TRP A 93 -0.02 -14.26 12.71
N GLN A 94 0.60 -13.30 12.01
CA GLN A 94 -0.11 -12.16 11.47
C GLN A 94 -0.65 -12.42 10.07
N ASN A 95 0.21 -12.79 9.13
CA ASN A 95 -0.19 -12.94 7.73
C ASN A 95 -1.08 -14.18 7.48
N SER A 96 -1.11 -15.13 8.40
CA SER A 96 -1.95 -16.35 8.28
C SER A 96 -3.46 -16.05 8.35
N TRP A 97 -3.87 -15.05 9.10
CA TRP A 97 -5.29 -14.66 9.21
C TRP A 97 -5.67 -13.47 8.33
N GLN A 98 -4.77 -12.54 8.10
CA GLN A 98 -5.06 -11.32 7.33
C GLN A 98 -4.69 -11.45 5.85
N TYR A 99 -3.68 -12.23 5.51
CA TYR A 99 -3.14 -12.49 4.17
C TYR A 99 -3.09 -11.25 3.27
N MET A 100 -2.42 -10.20 3.72
CA MET A 100 -2.31 -8.94 2.98
C MET A 100 -1.01 -8.82 2.17
N ILE A 101 0.05 -9.53 2.59
CA ILE A 101 1.37 -9.46 1.97
C ILE A 101 1.71 -10.82 1.35
N PRO A 102 1.91 -10.90 0.01
CA PRO A 102 2.36 -12.12 -0.65
C PRO A 102 3.80 -12.46 -0.23
N GLN A 103 3.97 -13.47 0.62
CA GLN A 103 5.26 -13.83 1.21
C GLN A 103 6.34 -14.06 0.17
N TYR A 104 6.04 -14.79 -0.91
CA TYR A 104 7.03 -15.13 -1.93
C TYR A 104 7.55 -13.90 -2.69
N LEU A 105 6.68 -12.93 -3.00
CA LEU A 105 7.08 -11.68 -3.66
C LEU A 105 7.93 -10.81 -2.73
N PHE A 106 7.50 -10.70 -1.47
CA PHE A 106 8.22 -9.94 -0.47
C PHE A 106 9.64 -10.50 -0.24
N LEU A 107 9.76 -11.82 0.00
CA LEU A 107 11.05 -12.46 0.25
C LEU A 107 11.97 -12.45 -0.98
N HIS A 108 11.40 -12.63 -2.18
CA HIS A 108 12.15 -12.52 -3.43
C HIS A 108 12.73 -11.09 -3.59
N ASP A 109 11.93 -10.07 -3.31
CA ASP A 109 12.39 -8.67 -3.41
C ASP A 109 13.42 -8.33 -2.30
N LEU A 110 13.22 -8.84 -1.07
CA LEU A 110 14.14 -8.62 0.04
C LEU A 110 15.54 -9.20 -0.22
N HIS A 111 15.62 -10.45 -0.71
CA HIS A 111 16.87 -11.20 -0.78
C HIS A 111 17.52 -11.16 -2.17
N ILE A 112 16.75 -11.10 -3.25
CA ILE A 112 17.21 -11.31 -4.62
C ILE A 112 17.10 -10.04 -5.46
N ALA A 113 15.87 -9.57 -5.70
CA ALA A 113 15.61 -8.49 -6.64
C ALA A 113 16.06 -7.12 -6.12
N LYS A 114 15.83 -6.84 -4.83
CA LYS A 114 16.19 -5.58 -4.13
C LYS A 114 15.66 -4.33 -4.87
N THR A 115 14.46 -4.45 -5.44
CA THR A 115 13.85 -3.40 -6.26
C THR A 115 13.03 -2.40 -5.45
N SER A 116 12.74 -2.73 -4.18
CA SER A 116 11.80 -1.97 -3.33
C SER A 116 10.37 -1.91 -3.89
N ARG A 117 9.98 -2.91 -4.67
CA ARG A 117 8.66 -3.00 -5.26
C ARG A 117 7.66 -3.64 -4.29
N PHE A 118 8.03 -4.77 -3.70
CA PHE A 118 7.22 -5.55 -2.77
C PHE A 118 7.77 -5.53 -1.34
N CYS A 119 9.07 -5.24 -1.18
CA CYS A 119 9.73 -5.07 0.11
C CYS A 119 10.33 -3.68 0.18
N THR A 120 9.59 -2.72 0.76
CA THR A 120 10.11 -1.37 1.03
C THR A 120 10.62 -1.29 2.47
N PRO A 121 11.55 -0.37 2.78
CA PRO A 121 12.01 -0.14 4.15
C PRO A 121 10.88 0.19 5.13
N LEU A 122 9.89 0.99 4.68
CA LEU A 122 8.70 1.29 5.45
C LEU A 122 7.92 0.02 5.80
N LEU A 123 7.62 -0.82 4.78
CA LEU A 123 6.87 -2.06 4.99
C LEU A 123 7.64 -3.03 5.88
N LEU A 124 8.94 -3.21 5.63
CA LEU A 124 9.79 -4.07 6.46
C LEU A 124 9.79 -3.60 7.92
N SER A 125 9.98 -2.29 8.17
CA SER A 125 9.97 -1.74 9.54
C SER A 125 8.62 -1.95 10.23
N ALA A 126 7.50 -1.76 9.53
CA ALA A 126 6.17 -1.99 10.08
C ALA A 126 5.94 -3.48 10.41
N MET A 127 6.42 -4.40 9.56
CA MET A 127 6.37 -5.84 9.82
C MET A 127 7.21 -6.23 11.04
N LEU A 128 8.45 -5.73 11.14
CA LEU A 128 9.33 -6.01 12.27
C LEU A 128 8.77 -5.44 13.59
N ALA A 129 8.18 -4.24 13.55
CA ALA A 129 7.50 -3.65 14.70
C ALA A 129 6.39 -4.55 15.24
N LEU A 130 5.48 -4.96 14.38
CA LEU A 130 4.33 -5.80 14.78
C LEU A 130 4.80 -7.20 15.18
N ALA A 131 5.73 -7.80 14.45
CA ALA A 131 6.29 -9.11 14.74
C ALA A 131 7.02 -9.17 16.09
N SER A 132 7.65 -8.07 16.50
CA SER A 132 8.31 -7.96 17.80
C SER A 132 7.37 -8.21 18.99
N ARG A 133 6.06 -7.94 18.81
CA ARG A 133 5.05 -8.21 19.84
C ARG A 133 4.79 -9.72 20.06
N TYR A 134 5.17 -10.54 19.08
CA TYR A 134 5.08 -12.00 19.18
C TYR A 134 6.40 -12.66 19.63
N SER A 135 7.45 -11.85 19.90
CA SER A 135 8.78 -12.34 20.26
C SER A 135 9.07 -12.19 21.74
N ASP A 136 9.64 -13.23 22.35
CA ASP A 136 10.12 -13.19 23.73
C ASP A 136 11.56 -12.64 23.86
N ARG A 137 12.23 -12.37 22.73
CA ARG A 137 13.61 -11.86 22.72
C ARG A 137 13.68 -10.46 23.33
N LEU A 138 14.63 -10.25 24.25
CA LEU A 138 14.80 -8.95 24.93
C LEU A 138 15.35 -7.86 24.00
N GLU A 139 16.09 -8.24 22.99
CA GLU A 139 16.71 -7.33 22.01
C GLU A 139 15.71 -6.55 21.15
N VAL A 140 14.44 -7.00 21.09
CA VAL A 140 13.37 -6.28 20.37
C VAL A 140 12.72 -5.18 21.23
N ARG A 141 13.09 -5.08 22.52
CA ARG A 141 12.54 -4.13 23.49
C ARG A 141 13.46 -2.94 23.67
N THR A 142 12.91 -1.74 23.78
CA THR A 142 13.68 -0.56 24.17
C THR A 142 13.94 -0.52 25.67
N ASP A 143 13.05 -1.11 26.47
CA ASP A 143 13.22 -1.41 27.88
C ASP A 143 13.06 -2.93 28.11
N ALA A 144 14.12 -3.61 28.47
CA ALA A 144 14.11 -5.06 28.65
C ALA A 144 13.11 -5.52 29.74
N SER A 145 12.77 -4.66 30.69
CA SER A 145 11.85 -4.94 31.81
C SER A 145 10.38 -4.73 31.40
N ASP A 146 10.10 -3.96 30.32
CA ASP A 146 8.74 -3.66 29.85
C ASP A 146 8.45 -4.33 28.50
N PRO A 147 7.64 -5.41 28.49
CA PRO A 147 7.22 -6.06 27.24
C PRO A 147 6.46 -5.15 26.26
N ASN A 148 5.82 -4.08 26.74
CA ASN A 148 5.07 -3.17 25.90
C ASN A 148 5.96 -2.33 24.98
N THR A 149 7.26 -2.27 25.26
CA THR A 149 8.24 -1.57 24.44
C THR A 149 8.74 -2.40 23.25
N ALA A 150 8.26 -3.65 23.09
CA ALA A 150 8.65 -4.51 21.99
C ALA A 150 8.28 -3.91 20.62
N GLY A 151 9.27 -3.78 19.77
CA GLY A 151 9.12 -3.23 18.41
C GLY A 151 9.04 -1.70 18.31
N LEU A 152 9.14 -0.96 19.44
CA LEU A 152 8.98 0.49 19.45
C LEU A 152 10.00 1.20 18.55
N THR A 153 11.23 0.72 18.48
CA THR A 153 12.27 1.29 17.61
C THR A 153 11.90 1.18 16.13
N TYR A 154 11.44 0.01 15.69
CA TYR A 154 10.99 -0.21 14.31
C TYR A 154 9.71 0.56 14.01
N PHE A 155 8.79 0.63 14.97
CA PHE A 155 7.55 1.39 14.84
C PHE A 155 7.81 2.89 14.64
N THR A 156 8.72 3.49 15.42
CA THR A 156 9.07 4.91 15.28
C THR A 156 9.69 5.21 13.92
N ALA A 157 10.58 4.35 13.45
CA ALA A 157 11.15 4.47 12.11
C ALA A 157 10.07 4.34 11.02
N ALA A 158 9.15 3.38 11.15
CA ALA A 158 8.04 3.21 10.22
C ALA A 158 7.12 4.44 10.18
N GLN A 159 6.77 5.03 11.32
CA GLN A 159 5.96 6.26 11.36
C GLN A 159 6.66 7.43 10.67
N THR A 160 7.96 7.60 10.87
CA THR A 160 8.74 8.65 10.21
C THR A 160 8.73 8.47 8.70
N MET A 161 9.02 7.26 8.22
CA MET A 161 9.00 6.96 6.79
C MET A 161 7.60 7.11 6.17
N LEU A 162 6.55 6.68 6.90
CA LEU A 162 5.17 6.82 6.42
C LEU A 162 4.82 8.27 6.15
N HIS A 163 5.20 9.19 7.04
CA HIS A 163 4.91 10.61 6.85
C HIS A 163 5.43 11.14 5.51
N HIS A 164 6.60 10.69 5.09
CA HIS A 164 7.18 11.09 3.80
C HIS A 164 6.54 10.38 2.60
N GLU A 165 6.14 9.11 2.75
CA GLU A 165 5.49 8.36 1.66
C GLU A 165 4.03 8.75 1.41
N LEU A 166 3.39 9.50 2.33
CA LEU A 166 2.00 9.95 2.14
C LEU A 166 1.81 10.89 0.95
N GLU A 167 2.84 11.59 0.50
CA GLU A 167 2.78 12.45 -0.70
C GLU A 167 2.59 11.64 -1.98
N ALA A 168 3.13 10.43 -2.03
CA ALA A 168 3.02 9.52 -3.18
C ALA A 168 2.87 8.07 -2.73
N PRO A 169 1.72 7.70 -2.14
CA PRO A 169 1.52 6.38 -1.57
C PRO A 169 1.53 5.29 -2.64
N LYS A 170 2.08 4.13 -2.26
CA LYS A 170 2.13 2.89 -3.04
C LYS A 170 1.31 1.79 -2.36
N THR A 171 1.15 0.65 -3.01
CA THR A 171 0.50 -0.52 -2.39
C THR A 171 1.21 -0.93 -1.09
N SER A 172 2.55 -0.91 -1.07
CA SER A 172 3.35 -1.19 0.13
C SER A 172 3.15 -0.16 1.25
N THR A 173 2.91 1.11 0.92
CA THR A 173 2.58 2.16 1.89
C THR A 173 1.25 1.87 2.60
N ILE A 174 0.25 1.40 1.85
CA ILE A 174 -1.05 0.99 2.41
C ILE A 174 -0.86 -0.19 3.36
N GLN A 175 -0.14 -1.23 2.92
CA GLN A 175 0.18 -2.40 3.75
C GLN A 175 0.86 -2.00 5.06
N ALA A 176 1.88 -1.15 4.99
CA ALA A 176 2.58 -0.65 6.16
C ALA A 176 1.67 0.16 7.10
N THR A 177 0.79 1.01 6.54
CA THR A 177 -0.16 1.81 7.33
C THR A 177 -1.11 0.95 8.14
N VAL A 178 -1.62 -0.14 7.55
CA VAL A 178 -2.44 -1.13 8.25
C VAL A 178 -1.65 -1.75 9.41
N LEU A 179 -0.42 -2.19 9.17
CA LEU A 179 0.42 -2.82 10.22
C LEU A 179 0.77 -1.85 11.34
N ILE A 180 1.03 -0.58 11.03
CA ILE A 180 1.23 0.49 12.01
C ILE A 180 -0.03 0.65 12.86
N GLY A 181 -1.21 0.68 12.24
CA GLY A 181 -2.50 0.74 12.95
C GLY A 181 -2.69 -0.43 13.91
N LEU A 182 -2.41 -1.64 13.45
CA LEU A 182 -2.49 -2.85 14.27
C LEU A 182 -1.51 -2.83 15.45
N TYR A 183 -0.27 -2.35 15.23
CA TYR A 183 0.70 -2.17 16.31
C TYR A 183 0.19 -1.20 17.38
N ILE A 184 -0.39 -0.08 16.96
CA ILE A 184 -0.96 0.94 17.85
C ILE A 184 -2.15 0.38 18.64
N THR A 185 -3.05 -0.37 17.97
CA THR A 185 -4.18 -1.04 18.62
C THR A 185 -3.69 -2.05 19.67
N ALA A 186 -2.65 -2.83 19.35
CA ALA A 186 -2.06 -3.77 20.28
C ALA A 186 -1.33 -3.09 21.46
N ALA A 187 -1.11 -1.78 21.41
CA ALA A 187 -0.59 -0.94 22.49
C ALA A 187 -1.70 -0.18 23.25
N ASP A 188 -2.95 -0.70 23.24
CA ASP A 188 -4.13 -0.14 23.91
C ASP A 188 -4.54 1.27 23.42
N LYS A 189 -4.17 1.65 22.21
CA LYS A 189 -4.55 2.92 21.57
C LYS A 189 -5.51 2.71 20.42
N GLU A 190 -6.64 2.06 20.69
CA GLU A 190 -7.63 1.65 19.69
C GLU A 190 -8.11 2.78 18.78
N SER A 191 -8.46 3.94 19.35
CA SER A 191 -8.92 5.11 18.56
C SER A 191 -7.89 5.56 17.55
N THR A 192 -6.61 5.57 17.91
CA THR A 192 -5.52 5.94 17.00
C THR A 192 -5.32 4.84 15.94
N GLY A 193 -5.35 3.57 16.33
CA GLY A 193 -5.26 2.45 15.39
C GLY A 193 -6.38 2.49 14.36
N TRP A 194 -7.62 2.79 14.77
CA TRP A 194 -8.75 2.97 13.88
C TRP A 194 -8.56 4.12 12.86
N LEU A 195 -7.95 5.24 13.27
CA LEU A 195 -7.63 6.33 12.35
C LEU A 195 -6.63 5.89 11.27
N TYR A 196 -5.63 5.05 11.61
CA TYR A 196 -4.71 4.48 10.63
C TYR A 196 -5.41 3.50 9.67
N ALA A 197 -6.37 2.70 10.15
CA ALA A 197 -7.19 1.84 9.29
C ALA A 197 -7.98 2.68 8.27
N GLY A 198 -8.63 3.75 8.72
CA GLY A 198 -9.32 4.70 7.85
C GLY A 198 -8.39 5.39 6.84
N GLN A 199 -7.17 5.73 7.24
CA GLN A 199 -6.16 6.30 6.34
C GLN A 199 -5.76 5.28 5.25
N ALA A 200 -5.50 4.03 5.62
CA ALA A 200 -5.18 2.95 4.68
C ALA A 200 -6.33 2.71 3.70
N SER A 201 -7.58 2.70 4.19
CA SER A 201 -8.78 2.56 3.37
C SER A 201 -8.88 3.68 2.33
N ARG A 202 -8.69 4.93 2.74
CA ARG A 202 -8.69 6.08 1.83
C ARG A 202 -7.60 6.01 0.78
N MET A 203 -6.39 5.62 1.15
CA MET A 203 -5.30 5.42 0.19
C MET A 203 -5.63 4.28 -0.79
N ALA A 204 -6.25 3.19 -0.30
CA ALA A 204 -6.64 2.07 -1.15
C ALA A 204 -7.68 2.47 -2.20
N PHE A 205 -8.68 3.28 -1.84
CA PHE A 205 -9.62 3.87 -2.79
C PHE A 205 -8.93 4.82 -3.77
N ASN A 206 -8.04 5.68 -3.29
CA ASN A 206 -7.32 6.63 -4.14
C ASN A 206 -6.43 5.94 -5.18
N LEU A 207 -5.82 4.80 -4.84
CA LEU A 207 -5.06 3.98 -5.78
C LEU A 207 -5.94 3.02 -6.60
N GLY A 208 -7.25 3.00 -6.39
CA GLY A 208 -8.17 2.13 -7.10
C GLY A 208 -7.95 0.64 -6.84
N LEU A 209 -7.55 0.25 -5.60
CA LEU A 209 -7.31 -1.16 -5.30
C LEU A 209 -8.61 -1.99 -5.32
N HIS A 210 -9.76 -1.35 -5.15
CA HIS A 210 -11.09 -1.96 -5.18
C HIS A 210 -11.57 -2.32 -6.59
N LEU A 211 -10.88 -1.85 -7.63
CA LEU A 211 -11.28 -2.04 -9.01
C LEU A 211 -10.56 -3.22 -9.67
N ASP A 212 -11.25 -3.87 -10.62
CA ASP A 212 -10.64 -4.93 -11.43
C ASP A 212 -9.62 -4.34 -12.41
N CYS A 213 -8.39 -4.78 -12.27
CA CYS A 213 -7.28 -4.37 -13.14
C CYS A 213 -6.91 -5.41 -14.22
N SER A 214 -7.73 -6.43 -14.43
CA SER A 214 -7.47 -7.51 -15.39
C SER A 214 -7.28 -7.02 -16.83
N LYS A 215 -7.96 -5.93 -17.23
CA LYS A 215 -7.78 -5.28 -18.53
C LYS A 215 -6.33 -4.79 -18.70
N TYR A 216 -5.78 -4.16 -17.69
CA TYR A 216 -4.41 -3.60 -17.71
C TYR A 216 -3.34 -4.67 -17.66
N VAL A 217 -3.61 -5.81 -16.99
CA VAL A 217 -2.74 -6.99 -17.03
C VAL A 217 -2.68 -7.55 -18.46
N ARG A 218 -3.84 -7.72 -19.13
CA ARG A 218 -3.89 -8.21 -20.52
C ARG A 218 -3.18 -7.28 -21.51
N GLN A 219 -3.16 -5.99 -21.24
CA GLN A 219 -2.46 -4.99 -22.05
C GLN A 219 -0.96 -4.90 -21.73
N GLY A 220 -0.47 -5.65 -20.74
CA GLY A 220 0.93 -5.61 -20.30
C GLY A 220 1.33 -4.33 -19.57
N LEU A 221 0.37 -3.52 -19.10
CA LEU A 221 0.62 -2.26 -18.42
C LEU A 221 0.97 -2.47 -16.94
N ILE A 222 0.45 -3.52 -16.32
CA ILE A 222 0.81 -3.97 -14.98
C ILE A 222 1.12 -5.46 -14.99
N SER A 223 1.99 -5.90 -14.09
CA SER A 223 2.32 -7.32 -13.98
C SER A 223 1.21 -8.09 -13.26
N PRO A 224 1.10 -9.42 -13.51
CA PRO A 224 0.20 -10.28 -12.73
C PRO A 224 0.48 -10.23 -11.22
N GLU A 225 1.75 -10.08 -10.82
CA GLU A 225 2.19 -9.98 -9.43
C GLU A 225 1.68 -8.71 -8.76
N ASP A 226 1.72 -7.57 -9.47
CA ASP A 226 1.14 -6.31 -8.96
C ASP A 226 -0.36 -6.42 -8.81
N ALA A 227 -1.05 -6.94 -9.83
CA ALA A 227 -2.49 -7.14 -9.79
C ALA A 227 -2.90 -8.03 -8.61
N PHE A 228 -2.16 -9.12 -8.39
CA PHE A 228 -2.39 -9.99 -7.24
C PHE A 228 -2.13 -9.27 -5.92
N THR A 229 -1.01 -8.54 -5.79
CA THR A 229 -0.67 -7.78 -4.58
C THR A 229 -1.72 -6.70 -4.28
N ARG A 230 -2.20 -5.99 -5.29
CA ARG A 230 -3.29 -5.00 -5.15
C ARG A 230 -4.55 -5.65 -4.61
N ASN A 231 -4.95 -6.78 -5.16
CA ASN A 231 -6.15 -7.50 -4.74
C ASN A 231 -6.08 -7.98 -3.29
N VAL A 232 -5.00 -8.67 -2.90
CA VAL A 232 -4.87 -9.14 -1.50
C VAL A 232 -4.74 -7.98 -0.52
N THR A 233 -4.09 -6.87 -0.92
CA THR A 233 -4.01 -5.67 -0.09
C THR A 233 -5.39 -5.05 0.12
N TRP A 234 -6.20 -4.95 -0.93
CA TRP A 234 -7.58 -4.47 -0.81
C TRP A 234 -8.39 -5.27 0.22
N TRP A 235 -8.36 -6.60 0.11
CA TRP A 235 -9.08 -7.45 1.05
C TRP A 235 -8.53 -7.35 2.47
N GLY A 236 -7.20 -7.21 2.63
CA GLY A 236 -6.58 -6.99 3.94
C GLY A 236 -7.03 -5.68 4.59
N VAL A 237 -7.10 -4.59 3.82
CA VAL A 237 -7.64 -3.29 4.28
C VAL A 237 -9.11 -3.42 4.66
N TYR A 238 -9.92 -4.05 3.81
CA TYR A 238 -11.34 -4.23 4.05
C TYR A 238 -11.64 -4.98 5.35
N VAL A 239 -10.83 -5.98 5.70
CA VAL A 239 -11.00 -6.76 6.94
C VAL A 239 -10.69 -5.93 8.18
N VAL A 240 -9.75 -4.99 8.10
CA VAL A 240 -9.30 -4.19 9.26
C VAL A 240 -10.16 -2.94 9.47
N ASP A 241 -10.77 -2.41 8.41
CA ASP A 241 -11.62 -1.20 8.47
C ASP A 241 -13.06 -1.50 8.99
N ARG A 242 -13.42 -2.77 9.18
CA ARG A 242 -14.74 -3.23 9.67
C ARG A 242 -14.74 -3.46 11.17
#